data_e84375ec8a8ebd097b0fb9de6b50ff9d
#
_entry.id   e84375ec8a8ebd097b0fb9de6b50ff9d
#
_cell.length_a   1.000
_cell.length_b   1.000
_cell.length_c   1.000
_cell.angle_alpha   90.00
_cell.angle_beta   90.00
_cell.angle_gamma   90.00
#
_symmetry.space_group_name_H-M   'P 1'
#
loop_
_entity.id
_entity.type
_entity.pdbx_description
1 polymer ?
#
loop_
_entity_poly.entity_id
_entity_poly.type
_entity_poly.pdbx_seq_one_letter_code
_entity_poly.pdbx_strand_id
1 'polypeptide(L)'
;MFGKLKQFVGMVGVNVVLEIEETQLSMSDDVVTGLIRVSAKQEQTITQVKATMKQAIMEGTGQDRRRRDYYIGEVTITSTPFVIKPGEEKEFPFTLDFTRRKTMGQQLSEKGGVMGALGTVGKFMDNERDEFWVNGMADVKGAALDPNDTKQVWFR
;
A
#
# COMPACT_ATOMS: atom_id res chain seq x y z
N MET A 1 -3.03 20.10 -8.76
CA MET A 1 -3.07 18.64 -8.66
C MET A 1 -4.03 18.15 -7.59
N PHE A 2 -3.96 18.69 -6.38
CA PHE A 2 -4.93 18.38 -5.33
C PHE A 2 -6.37 18.73 -5.71
N GLY A 3 -6.58 19.81 -6.47
CA GLY A 3 -7.90 20.18 -6.95
C GLY A 3 -8.53 19.16 -7.86
N LYS A 4 -7.73 18.52 -8.72
CA LYS A 4 -8.23 17.45 -9.59
C LYS A 4 -8.63 16.20 -8.81
N LEU A 5 -7.86 15.84 -7.77
CA LEU A 5 -8.20 14.73 -6.90
C LEU A 5 -9.48 14.99 -6.14
N LYS A 6 -9.63 16.20 -5.60
CA LYS A 6 -10.87 16.60 -4.91
C LYS A 6 -12.06 16.58 -5.84
N GLN A 7 -11.92 17.06 -7.06
CA GLN A 7 -12.97 17.01 -8.06
C GLN A 7 -13.36 15.58 -8.39
N PHE A 8 -12.37 14.73 -8.55
CA PHE A 8 -12.59 13.33 -8.86
C PHE A 8 -13.35 12.63 -7.73
N VAL A 9 -12.89 12.81 -6.49
CA VAL A 9 -13.57 12.28 -5.30
C VAL A 9 -14.97 12.87 -5.19
N GLY A 10 -15.14 14.16 -5.49
CA GLY A 10 -16.44 14.82 -5.50
C GLY A 10 -17.41 14.24 -6.52
N MET A 11 -16.93 13.78 -7.67
CA MET A 11 -17.78 13.14 -8.68
C MET A 11 -18.32 11.79 -8.22
N VAL A 12 -17.52 11.01 -7.50
CA VAL A 12 -17.95 9.73 -6.95
C VAL A 12 -18.80 9.93 -5.70
N GLY A 13 -18.64 11.07 -5.02
CA GLY A 13 -19.38 11.36 -3.81
C GLY A 13 -18.88 10.62 -2.57
N VAL A 14 -17.79 9.88 -2.66
CA VAL A 14 -17.20 9.13 -1.56
C VAL A 14 -15.76 9.56 -1.38
N ASN A 15 -15.36 9.78 -0.14
CA ASN A 15 -14.01 10.13 0.23
C ASN A 15 -13.41 9.03 1.10
N VAL A 16 -12.17 8.65 0.82
CA VAL A 16 -11.43 7.65 1.59
C VAL A 16 -10.16 8.30 2.15
N VAL A 17 -9.96 8.14 3.45
CA VAL A 17 -8.74 8.61 4.12
C VAL A 17 -8.10 7.42 4.82
N LEU A 18 -6.82 7.23 4.55
CA LEU A 18 -6.02 6.17 5.17
C LEU A 18 -5.14 6.79 6.26
N GLU A 19 -5.20 6.22 7.46
CA GLU A 19 -4.29 6.54 8.55
C GLU A 19 -3.50 5.31 8.90
N ILE A 20 -2.18 5.45 9.00
CA ILE A 20 -1.28 4.38 9.41
C ILE A 20 -0.78 4.71 10.82
N GLU A 21 -0.89 3.74 11.72
CA GLU A 21 -0.52 3.90 13.11
C GLU A 21 0.97 4.21 13.26
N GLU A 22 1.83 3.46 12.55
CA GLU A 22 3.26 3.73 12.51
C GLU A 22 3.76 3.68 11.07
N THR A 23 4.30 4.80 10.61
CA THR A 23 4.85 4.88 9.25
C THR A 23 6.31 4.44 9.19
N GLN A 24 6.99 4.36 10.32
CA GLN A 24 8.34 3.79 10.41
C GLN A 24 8.26 2.42 11.07
N LEU A 25 8.56 1.39 10.29
CA LEU A 25 8.48 0.01 10.72
C LEU A 25 9.88 -0.53 11.01
N SER A 26 9.94 -1.53 11.90
CA SER A 26 11.16 -2.28 12.16
C SER A 26 11.38 -3.31 11.05
N MET A 27 12.64 -3.65 10.79
CA MET A 27 12.98 -4.71 9.83
C MET A 27 12.40 -6.08 10.23
N SER A 28 12.01 -6.26 11.48
CA SER A 28 11.38 -7.48 11.96
C SER A 28 9.86 -7.46 11.89
N ASP A 29 9.26 -6.32 11.55
CA ASP A 29 7.81 -6.21 11.45
C ASP A 29 7.29 -6.92 10.21
N ASP A 30 6.19 -7.63 10.35
CA ASP A 30 5.49 -8.32 9.26
C ASP A 30 4.01 -7.93 9.19
N VAL A 31 3.60 -6.93 9.97
CA VAL A 31 2.24 -6.40 9.97
C VAL A 31 2.28 -4.87 10.01
N VAL A 32 1.28 -4.27 9.39
CA VAL A 32 1.02 -2.84 9.51
C VAL A 32 -0.43 -2.66 9.95
N THR A 33 -0.62 -1.74 10.89
CA THR A 33 -1.94 -1.46 11.47
C THR A 33 -2.36 -0.05 11.09
N GLY A 34 -3.62 0.09 10.76
CA GLY A 34 -4.15 1.38 10.34
C GLY A 34 -5.66 1.46 10.42
N LEU A 35 -6.19 2.53 9.86
CA LEU A 35 -7.60 2.84 9.85
C LEU A 35 -7.96 3.44 8.51
N ILE A 36 -9.06 2.97 7.93
CA ILE A 36 -9.63 3.58 6.73
C ILE A 36 -10.93 4.28 7.12
N ARG A 37 -11.01 5.57 6.81
CA ARG A 37 -12.23 6.36 7.01
C ARG A 37 -12.92 6.57 5.68
N VAL A 38 -14.20 6.24 5.64
CA VAL A 38 -15.02 6.40 4.44
C VAL A 38 -16.15 7.36 4.78
N SER A 39 -16.28 8.41 3.98
CA SER A 39 -17.35 9.38 4.13
C SER A 39 -18.02 9.63 2.78
N ALA A 40 -19.23 10.15 2.79
CA ALA A 40 -19.99 10.36 1.57
C ALA A 40 -20.65 11.74 1.57
N LYS A 41 -20.70 12.35 0.38
CA LYS A 41 -21.47 13.56 0.10
C LYS A 41 -22.83 13.23 -0.49
N GLN A 42 -22.97 12.04 -1.07
CA GLN A 42 -24.17 11.52 -1.64
C GLN A 42 -24.35 10.09 -1.17
N GLU A 43 -25.59 9.62 -1.15
CA GLU A 43 -25.84 8.22 -0.80
C GLU A 43 -25.22 7.31 -1.83
N GLN A 44 -24.41 6.35 -1.36
CA GLN A 44 -23.69 5.39 -2.20
C GLN A 44 -23.71 4.01 -1.55
N THR A 45 -23.57 2.99 -2.39
CA THR A 45 -23.40 1.62 -1.91
C THR A 45 -21.92 1.26 -2.02
N ILE A 46 -21.34 0.87 -0.90
CA ILE A 46 -19.97 0.39 -0.82
C ILE A 46 -20.00 -1.13 -0.79
N THR A 47 -19.35 -1.77 -1.74
CA THR A 47 -19.37 -3.23 -1.84
C THR A 47 -18.20 -3.89 -1.13
N GLN A 48 -17.09 -3.18 -0.95
CA GLN A 48 -15.90 -3.71 -0.31
C GLN A 48 -15.01 -2.59 0.19
N VAL A 49 -14.34 -2.82 1.31
CA VAL A 49 -13.25 -1.97 1.80
C VAL A 49 -12.04 -2.86 2.00
N LYS A 50 -10.91 -2.48 1.44
CA LYS A 50 -9.69 -3.28 1.54
C LYS A 50 -8.45 -2.42 1.66
N ALA A 51 -7.39 -3.02 2.19
CA ALA A 51 -6.06 -2.43 2.23
C ALA A 51 -5.07 -3.36 1.54
N THR A 52 -4.15 -2.76 0.79
CA THR A 52 -3.07 -3.48 0.12
C THR A 52 -1.75 -2.83 0.46
N MET A 53 -0.67 -3.62 0.39
CA MET A 53 0.67 -3.09 0.56
C MET A 53 1.50 -3.43 -0.66
N LYS A 54 2.26 -2.46 -1.12
CA LYS A 54 3.06 -2.58 -2.33
C LYS A 54 4.52 -2.27 -2.00
N GLN A 55 5.42 -3.07 -2.55
CA GLN A 55 6.85 -2.84 -2.52
C GLN A 55 7.31 -2.51 -3.93
N ALA A 56 7.95 -1.37 -4.09
CA ALA A 56 8.53 -0.96 -5.35
C ALA A 56 10.03 -1.21 -5.30
N ILE A 57 10.52 -2.02 -6.23
CA ILE A 57 11.91 -2.44 -6.29
C ILE A 57 12.51 -1.97 -7.61
N MET A 58 13.73 -1.41 -7.54
CA MET A 58 14.50 -1.13 -8.73
C MET A 58 15.26 -2.38 -9.14
N GLU A 59 14.95 -2.90 -10.32
CA GLU A 59 15.60 -4.09 -10.87
C GLU A 59 16.44 -3.73 -12.09
N GLY A 60 17.50 -4.53 -12.34
CA GLY A 60 18.39 -4.34 -13.46
C GLY A 60 19.58 -3.45 -13.14
N THR A 61 20.47 -3.28 -14.12
CA THR A 61 21.70 -2.49 -13.98
C THR A 61 21.83 -1.49 -15.13
N GLY A 62 22.42 -0.33 -14.82
CA GLY A 62 22.70 0.70 -15.81
C GLY A 62 21.43 1.24 -16.47
N GLN A 63 21.40 1.20 -17.81
CA GLN A 63 20.27 1.71 -18.58
C GLN A 63 19.06 0.78 -18.57
N ASP A 64 19.24 -0.49 -18.18
CA ASP A 64 18.17 -1.47 -18.10
C ASP A 64 17.44 -1.44 -16.75
N ARG A 65 17.72 -0.46 -15.95
CA ARG A 65 17.16 -0.31 -14.63
C ARG A 65 15.69 0.01 -14.72
N ARG A 66 14.85 -0.79 -14.03
CA ARG A 66 13.39 -0.64 -14.05
C ARG A 66 12.84 -0.66 -12.64
N ARG A 67 11.82 0.12 -12.42
CA ARG A 67 11.01 0.04 -11.21
C ARG A 67 9.93 -1.02 -11.42
N ARG A 68 9.84 -1.96 -10.49
CA ARG A 68 8.76 -2.93 -10.48
C ARG A 68 8.02 -2.87 -9.15
N ASP A 69 6.71 -2.92 -9.24
CA ASP A 69 5.83 -2.88 -8.09
C ASP A 69 5.29 -4.28 -7.83
N TYR A 70 5.38 -4.72 -6.56
CA TYR A 70 4.88 -6.03 -6.14
C TYR A 70 3.90 -5.83 -5.00
N TYR A 71 2.76 -6.48 -5.09
CA TYR A 71 1.83 -6.53 -3.97
C TYR A 71 2.35 -7.54 -2.97
N ILE A 72 2.62 -7.10 -1.76
CA ILE A 72 3.22 -7.93 -0.71
C ILE A 72 2.27 -8.21 0.45
N GLY A 73 1.09 -7.63 0.42
CA GLY A 73 0.06 -7.89 1.42
C GLY A 73 -1.28 -7.35 0.96
N GLU A 74 -2.35 -7.99 1.42
CA GLU A 74 -3.72 -7.56 1.14
C GLU A 74 -4.63 -8.06 2.25
N VAL A 75 -5.56 -7.21 2.66
CA VAL A 75 -6.62 -7.60 3.59
C VAL A 75 -7.94 -6.98 3.13
N THR A 76 -8.98 -7.79 3.07
CA THR A 76 -10.34 -7.33 2.85
C THR A 76 -10.97 -7.08 4.21
N ILE A 77 -11.28 -5.82 4.50
CA ILE A 77 -11.78 -5.42 5.81
C ILE A 77 -13.27 -5.72 5.91
N THR A 78 -14.01 -5.41 4.86
CA THR A 78 -15.40 -5.84 4.74
C THR A 78 -15.72 -6.14 3.28
N SER A 79 -16.47 -7.22 3.07
CA SER A 79 -16.99 -7.61 1.76
C SER A 79 -18.52 -7.66 1.74
N THR A 80 -19.16 -7.29 2.85
CA THR A 80 -20.61 -7.17 2.92
C THR A 80 -21.02 -5.78 2.47
N PRO A 81 -21.81 -5.65 1.39
CA PRO A 81 -22.23 -4.36 0.91
C PRO A 81 -23.01 -3.56 1.96
N PHE A 82 -22.78 -2.26 2.01
CA PHE A 82 -23.50 -1.36 2.89
C PHE A 82 -23.76 -0.02 2.19
N VAL A 83 -24.79 0.66 2.64
CA VAL A 83 -25.14 2.00 2.15
C VAL A 83 -24.53 3.01 3.09
N ILE A 84 -23.84 4.00 2.52
CA ILE A 84 -23.34 5.16 3.26
C ILE A 84 -24.14 6.39 2.83
N LYS A 85 -24.63 7.15 3.81
CA LYS A 85 -25.50 8.31 3.59
C LYS A 85 -24.70 9.60 3.61
N PRO A 86 -25.22 10.69 3.00
CA PRO A 86 -24.55 11.99 3.05
C PRO A 86 -24.25 12.43 4.48
N GLY A 87 -23.01 12.86 4.71
CA GLY A 87 -22.55 13.29 6.03
C GLY A 87 -22.19 12.17 6.98
N GLU A 88 -22.41 10.93 6.60
CA GLU A 88 -22.03 9.76 7.38
C GLU A 88 -20.57 9.45 7.20
N GLU A 89 -19.90 9.05 8.28
CA GLU A 89 -18.51 8.62 8.25
C GLU A 89 -18.40 7.26 8.94
N LYS A 90 -17.73 6.32 8.29
CA LYS A 90 -17.50 4.99 8.84
C LYS A 90 -16.02 4.73 8.93
N GLU A 91 -15.59 4.11 10.03
CA GLU A 91 -14.19 3.80 10.29
C GLU A 91 -13.97 2.30 10.23
N PHE A 92 -12.89 1.90 9.55
CA PHE A 92 -12.54 0.49 9.38
C PHE A 92 -11.10 0.28 9.83
N PRO A 93 -10.89 -0.10 11.10
CA PRO A 93 -9.55 -0.45 11.55
C PRO A 93 -9.11 -1.77 10.91
N PHE A 94 -7.83 -1.88 10.62
CA PHE A 94 -7.30 -3.08 9.97
C PHE A 94 -5.90 -3.42 10.47
N THR A 95 -5.56 -4.69 10.32
CA THR A 95 -4.19 -5.20 10.46
C THR A 95 -3.87 -5.92 9.16
N LEU A 96 -2.81 -5.51 8.52
CA LEU A 96 -2.39 -6.02 7.22
C LEU A 96 -1.10 -6.80 7.38
N ASP A 97 -1.15 -8.10 7.12
CA ASP A 97 0.04 -8.94 7.08
C ASP A 97 0.75 -8.77 5.74
N PHE A 98 2.06 -8.70 5.79
CA PHE A 98 2.84 -8.57 4.56
C PHE A 98 4.13 -9.39 4.65
N THR A 99 4.68 -9.70 3.47
CA THR A 99 5.98 -10.35 3.35
C THR A 99 6.82 -9.56 2.36
N ARG A 100 7.92 -8.98 2.85
CA ARG A 100 8.81 -8.22 1.98
C ARG A 100 9.54 -9.15 1.04
N ARG A 101 9.62 -8.74 -0.23
CA ARG A 101 10.42 -9.45 -1.21
C ARG A 101 11.89 -9.13 -0.96
N LYS A 102 12.72 -10.15 -1.09
CA LYS A 102 14.15 -9.97 -0.93
C LYS A 102 14.76 -9.44 -2.22
N THR A 103 15.69 -8.50 -2.09
CA THR A 103 16.47 -8.04 -3.21
C THR A 103 17.43 -9.13 -3.66
N MET A 104 17.95 -9.01 -4.86
CA MET A 104 18.99 -9.93 -5.37
C MET A 104 20.17 -10.01 -4.41
N GLY A 105 20.62 -8.86 -3.87
CA GLY A 105 21.71 -8.81 -2.91
C GLY A 105 21.40 -9.55 -1.63
N GLN A 106 20.20 -9.43 -1.11
CA GLN A 106 19.78 -10.15 0.09
C GLN A 106 19.74 -11.66 -0.15
N GLN A 107 19.23 -12.09 -1.30
CA GLN A 107 19.18 -13.50 -1.68
C GLN A 107 20.60 -14.10 -1.79
N LEU A 108 21.49 -13.39 -2.42
CA LEU A 108 22.89 -13.83 -2.55
C LEU A 108 23.58 -13.87 -1.21
N SER A 109 23.34 -12.90 -0.35
CA SER A 109 23.90 -12.85 0.99
C SER A 109 23.48 -14.05 1.84
N GLU A 110 22.23 -14.50 1.70
CA GLU A 110 21.71 -15.64 2.44
C GLU A 110 22.32 -16.97 2.02
N LYS A 111 22.83 -17.05 0.78
CA LYS A 111 23.49 -18.27 0.30
C LYS A 111 24.89 -18.47 0.86
N GLY A 112 25.48 -17.47 1.51
CA GLY A 112 26.73 -17.54 2.22
C GLY A 112 27.95 -17.69 1.31
N GLY A 113 29.15 -17.87 1.90
CA GLY A 113 30.41 -18.09 1.18
C GLY A 113 30.75 -16.95 0.23
N VAL A 114 31.30 -17.33 -0.93
CA VAL A 114 31.65 -16.36 -1.98
C VAL A 114 30.41 -15.59 -2.44
N MET A 115 29.29 -16.26 -2.49
CA MET A 115 28.04 -15.64 -2.85
C MET A 115 27.59 -14.62 -1.80
N GLY A 116 27.91 -14.86 -0.53
CA GLY A 116 27.66 -13.92 0.54
C GLY A 116 28.43 -12.61 0.34
N ALA A 117 29.68 -12.69 -0.09
CA ALA A 117 30.47 -11.50 -0.37
C ALA A 117 29.88 -10.70 -1.52
N LEU A 118 29.47 -11.37 -2.59
CA LEU A 118 28.82 -10.73 -3.71
C LEU A 118 27.45 -10.14 -3.29
N GLY A 119 26.73 -10.85 -2.45
CA GLY A 119 25.47 -10.40 -1.92
C GLY A 119 25.62 -9.12 -1.08
N THR A 120 26.72 -9.00 -0.34
CA THR A 120 27.00 -7.80 0.44
C THR A 120 27.15 -6.58 -0.47
N VAL A 121 27.84 -6.72 -1.59
CA VAL A 121 27.98 -5.65 -2.57
C VAL A 121 26.62 -5.30 -3.19
N GLY A 122 25.86 -6.30 -3.59
CA GLY A 122 24.52 -6.10 -4.14
C GLY A 122 23.59 -5.45 -3.14
N LYS A 123 23.65 -5.87 -1.89
CA LYS A 123 22.86 -5.30 -0.81
C LYS A 123 23.16 -3.81 -0.61
N PHE A 124 24.43 -3.43 -0.68
CA PHE A 124 24.84 -2.04 -0.58
C PHE A 124 24.25 -1.22 -1.72
N MET A 125 24.13 -1.77 -2.90
CA MET A 125 23.59 -1.07 -4.08
C MET A 125 22.06 -0.99 -4.06
N ASP A 126 21.38 -1.96 -3.48
CA ASP A 126 19.92 -2.10 -3.62
C ASP A 126 19.11 -1.56 -2.44
N ASN A 127 19.68 -1.54 -1.24
CA ASN A 127 18.90 -1.35 -0.02
C ASN A 127 18.27 0.01 0.18
N GLU A 128 18.70 1.03 -0.49
CA GLU A 128 18.20 2.37 -0.25
C GLU A 128 17.09 2.78 -1.19
N ARG A 129 16.61 1.85 -2.03
CA ARG A 129 15.73 2.21 -3.13
C ARG A 129 14.38 1.52 -3.13
N ASP A 130 14.18 0.59 -2.22
CA ASP A 130 12.88 -0.03 -2.10
C ASP A 130 11.93 0.96 -1.41
N GLU A 131 10.78 1.12 -2.01
CA GLU A 131 9.73 1.97 -1.45
C GLU A 131 8.55 1.09 -1.08
N PHE A 132 7.89 1.44 0.01
CA PHE A 132 6.75 0.69 0.52
C PHE A 132 5.55 1.61 0.66
N TRP A 133 4.42 1.18 0.14
CA TRP A 133 3.19 1.98 0.10
C TRP A 133 2.03 1.14 0.57
N VAL A 134 1.19 1.74 1.42
CA VAL A 134 -0.08 1.14 1.82
C VAL A 134 -1.20 1.90 1.16
N ASN A 135 -2.16 1.19 0.58
CA ASN A 135 -3.32 1.77 -0.09
C ASN A 135 -4.58 1.27 0.59
N GLY A 136 -5.46 2.21 0.95
CA GLY A 136 -6.80 1.91 1.43
C GLY A 136 -7.81 2.27 0.36
N MET A 137 -8.76 1.39 0.09
CA MET A 137 -9.72 1.57 -1.01
C MET A 137 -11.11 1.15 -0.59
N ALA A 138 -12.11 1.88 -1.09
CA ALA A 138 -13.51 1.50 -1.01
C ALA A 138 -14.03 1.26 -2.43
N ASP A 139 -14.64 0.10 -2.64
CA ASP A 139 -15.25 -0.23 -3.93
C ASP A 139 -16.68 0.30 -3.91
N VAL A 140 -16.95 1.30 -4.73
CA VAL A 140 -18.25 1.97 -4.81
C VAL A 140 -19.02 1.41 -6.00
N LYS A 141 -20.20 0.88 -5.75
CA LYS A 141 -21.05 0.32 -6.79
C LYS A 141 -21.35 1.34 -7.86
N GLY A 142 -21.05 0.99 -9.11
CA GLY A 142 -21.31 1.85 -10.26
C GLY A 142 -20.25 2.90 -10.54
N ALA A 143 -19.20 3.00 -9.71
CA ALA A 143 -18.14 3.95 -9.94
C ALA A 143 -17.14 3.40 -10.97
N ALA A 144 -16.68 4.27 -11.87
CA ALA A 144 -15.66 3.88 -12.85
C ALA A 144 -14.29 3.70 -12.21
N LEU A 145 -14.00 4.50 -11.18
CA LEU A 145 -12.76 4.41 -10.40
C LEU A 145 -13.11 4.45 -8.92
N ASP A 146 -12.44 3.61 -8.16
CA ASP A 146 -12.69 3.52 -6.73
C ASP A 146 -11.89 4.55 -5.96
N PRO A 147 -12.52 5.25 -5.00
CA PRO A 147 -11.79 6.17 -4.15
C PRO A 147 -10.79 5.42 -3.28
N ASN A 148 -9.62 6.01 -3.15
CA ASN A 148 -8.54 5.39 -2.39
C ASN A 148 -7.61 6.47 -1.83
N ASP A 149 -6.77 6.06 -0.88
CA ASP A 149 -5.73 6.90 -0.31
C ASP A 149 -4.50 6.04 -0.09
N THR A 150 -3.32 6.59 -0.35
CA THR A 150 -2.06 5.86 -0.28
C THR A 150 -1.10 6.59 0.65
N LYS A 151 -0.43 5.85 1.52
CA LYS A 151 0.59 6.37 2.44
C LYS A 151 1.85 5.56 2.30
N GLN A 152 2.98 6.25 2.34
CA GLN A 152 4.29 5.60 2.31
C GLN A 152 4.69 5.18 3.73
N VAL A 153 5.32 4.01 3.83
CA VAL A 153 5.93 3.53 5.07
C VAL A 153 7.40 3.24 4.82
N TRP A 154 8.19 3.29 5.89
CA TRP A 154 9.65 3.12 5.81
C TRP A 154 10.09 2.06 6.81
N PHE A 155 11.17 1.37 6.46
CA PHE A 155 11.81 0.39 7.35
C PHE A 155 13.16 0.93 7.80
N ARG A 156 13.48 0.64 9.05
CA ARG A 156 14.80 0.96 9.64
C ARG A 156 15.67 -0.26 9.79
#